data_76ce46daf037639af146b5b2f0c674e6
#
_entry.id   76ce46daf037639af146b5b2f0c674e6
#
_cell.length_a   1.000
_cell.length_b   1.000
_cell.length_c   1.000
_cell.angle_alpha   90.00
_cell.angle_beta   90.00
_cell.angle_gamma   90.00
#
_symmetry.space_group_name_H-M   'P 1'
#
loop_
_entity.id
_entity.type
_entity.pdbx_description
1 polymer ?
#
loop_
_entity_poly.entity_id
_entity_poly.type
_entity_poly.pdbx_seq_one_letter_code
_entity_poly.pdbx_strand_id
1 'polypeptide(L)'
;KKMIGWDEILQPELPKDIVIHSWRGTAALAEAARKGYYGILSNGYYIDLIQPASHHYASDPLPADSTLTPEQAKHVLGGEATMWAEWVTPETIDSRIWPRTAAIAERLWSPRTVTDVNDMYRRLGIISLQLEELGLMHKRNQDMMLRRLARHEDIGPLQTLVSVVEPVKEYRRYQMRPQTMLSPLTGVIDAATPDAEGARRFTWMVKEFLADAPRYQLYRAELTQMLSEWQESGAALGPMIDRSPALKEIKPLTKGLSELGEVGLEAISYLKLGQPPAREWREATTLKLDEAAKPYAALEFMVVPAVKQLVQAAVEIGQPRRATSSM
;
A
#
# COMPACT_ATOMS: atom_id res chain seq x y z
N LYS A 1 -27.76 27.56 -7.41
CA LYS A 1 -26.73 26.53 -7.08
C LYS A 1 -26.72 25.50 -8.19
N LYS A 2 -25.56 24.99 -8.56
CA LYS A 2 -25.44 23.82 -9.45
C LYS A 2 -25.60 22.55 -8.62
N MET A 3 -26.28 21.55 -9.15
CA MET A 3 -26.42 20.23 -8.54
C MET A 3 -25.34 19.30 -9.05
N ILE A 4 -24.77 18.52 -8.16
CA ILE A 4 -23.91 17.36 -8.46
C ILE A 4 -24.61 16.15 -7.86
N GLY A 5 -24.69 15.06 -8.58
CA GLY A 5 -25.27 13.83 -8.08
C GLY A 5 -24.52 12.59 -8.60
N TRP A 6 -24.59 11.53 -7.82
CA TRP A 6 -23.98 10.25 -8.19
C TRP A 6 -24.54 9.72 -9.51
N ASP A 7 -23.80 8.87 -10.20
CA ASP A 7 -24.17 8.40 -11.54
C ASP A 7 -25.53 7.66 -11.61
N GLU A 8 -26.17 7.29 -10.48
CA GLU A 8 -27.54 6.78 -10.42
C GLU A 8 -28.60 7.78 -10.88
N ILE A 9 -28.32 9.07 -10.78
CA ILE A 9 -29.28 10.10 -11.22
C ILE A 9 -29.33 10.24 -12.75
N LEU A 10 -28.46 9.57 -13.51
CA LEU A 10 -28.39 9.69 -14.96
C LEU A 10 -29.61 9.07 -15.64
N GLN A 11 -30.74 9.78 -15.55
CA GLN A 11 -32.02 9.43 -16.15
C GLN A 11 -32.26 10.25 -17.43
N PRO A 12 -33.10 9.77 -18.38
CA PRO A 12 -33.33 10.46 -19.66
C PRO A 12 -33.77 11.92 -19.55
N GLU A 13 -34.54 12.25 -18.53
CA GLU A 13 -35.14 13.58 -18.33
C GLU A 13 -34.31 14.51 -17.45
N LEU A 14 -33.08 14.09 -17.04
CA LEU A 14 -32.22 14.89 -16.18
C LEU A 14 -31.82 16.19 -16.87
N PRO A 15 -31.95 17.38 -16.23
CA PRO A 15 -31.47 18.65 -16.78
C PRO A 15 -29.97 18.62 -17.08
N LYS A 16 -29.55 19.26 -18.20
CA LYS A 16 -28.17 19.19 -18.71
C LYS A 16 -27.15 20.02 -17.93
N ASP A 17 -27.57 20.89 -17.06
CA ASP A 17 -26.71 21.71 -16.19
C ASP A 17 -26.25 20.99 -14.91
N ILE A 18 -26.70 19.74 -14.71
CA ILE A 18 -26.31 18.89 -13.58
C ILE A 18 -25.00 18.19 -13.88
N VAL A 19 -24.11 18.12 -12.89
CA VAL A 19 -22.83 17.40 -12.99
C VAL A 19 -23.01 15.98 -12.43
N ILE A 20 -22.54 15.00 -13.19
CA ILE A 20 -22.57 13.59 -12.80
C ILE A 20 -21.28 13.24 -12.04
N HIS A 21 -21.42 12.71 -10.83
CA HIS A 21 -20.30 12.24 -10.01
C HIS A 21 -20.18 10.72 -10.18
N SER A 22 -19.16 10.31 -10.95
CA SER A 22 -18.99 8.90 -11.32
C SER A 22 -18.12 8.16 -10.30
N TRP A 23 -18.75 7.31 -9.50
CA TRP A 23 -18.09 6.41 -8.58
C TRP A 23 -17.92 4.98 -9.15
N ARG A 24 -18.68 4.63 -10.18
CA ARG A 24 -18.63 3.32 -10.82
C ARG A 24 -17.49 3.14 -11.82
N GLY A 25 -16.77 4.21 -12.15
CA GLY A 25 -15.59 4.16 -12.99
C GLY A 25 -15.66 5.00 -14.26
N THR A 26 -14.58 4.94 -15.03
CA THR A 26 -14.41 5.73 -16.27
C THR A 26 -15.46 5.42 -17.34
N ALA A 27 -15.99 4.20 -17.39
CA ALA A 27 -17.05 3.82 -18.33
C ALA A 27 -18.35 4.60 -18.07
N ALA A 28 -18.76 4.72 -16.80
CA ALA A 28 -19.94 5.48 -16.40
C ALA A 28 -19.72 7.00 -16.64
N LEU A 29 -18.53 7.50 -16.34
CA LEU A 29 -18.16 8.88 -16.67
C LEU A 29 -18.24 9.17 -18.18
N ALA A 30 -17.71 8.24 -18.99
CA ALA A 30 -17.77 8.36 -20.45
C ALA A 30 -19.21 8.32 -20.99
N GLU A 31 -20.09 7.52 -20.39
CA GLU A 31 -21.50 7.50 -20.74
C GLU A 31 -22.17 8.86 -20.45
N ALA A 32 -21.91 9.46 -19.29
CA ALA A 32 -22.41 10.78 -18.96
C ALA A 32 -21.94 11.82 -19.98
N ALA A 33 -20.62 11.80 -20.31
CA ALA A 33 -20.03 12.71 -21.31
C ALA A 33 -20.66 12.54 -22.72
N ARG A 34 -20.89 11.30 -23.18
CA ARG A 34 -21.59 11.05 -24.46
C ARG A 34 -23.01 11.59 -24.46
N LYS A 35 -23.68 11.57 -23.32
CA LYS A 35 -25.02 12.15 -23.16
C LYS A 35 -25.01 13.67 -22.97
N GLY A 36 -23.85 14.31 -23.02
CA GLY A 36 -23.67 15.77 -22.92
C GLY A 36 -23.76 16.31 -21.48
N TYR A 37 -23.53 15.49 -20.46
CA TYR A 37 -23.39 15.92 -19.07
C TYR A 37 -21.92 16.14 -18.72
N TYR A 38 -21.65 17.18 -17.93
CA TYR A 38 -20.37 17.31 -17.27
C TYR A 38 -20.24 16.23 -16.17
N GLY A 39 -19.03 15.72 -15.97
CA GLY A 39 -18.78 14.67 -14.99
C GLY A 39 -17.46 14.79 -14.27
N ILE A 40 -17.42 14.23 -13.04
CA ILE A 40 -16.25 14.13 -12.17
C ILE A 40 -16.05 12.66 -11.83
N LEU A 41 -14.82 12.17 -11.87
CA LEU A 41 -14.48 10.79 -11.47
C LEU A 41 -14.07 10.75 -9.99
N SER A 42 -14.71 9.89 -9.20
CA SER A 42 -14.22 9.52 -7.86
C SER A 42 -13.66 8.09 -7.79
N ASN A 43 -14.07 7.21 -8.71
CA ASN A 43 -13.50 5.88 -8.80
C ASN A 43 -11.98 5.91 -8.98
N GLY A 44 -11.26 5.11 -8.20
CA GLY A 44 -9.80 5.14 -8.16
C GLY A 44 -9.21 6.21 -7.22
N TYR A 45 -10.03 7.12 -6.68
CA TYR A 45 -9.62 8.20 -5.76
C TYR A 45 -10.26 8.11 -4.37
N TYR A 46 -10.80 6.95 -4.01
CA TYR A 46 -11.31 6.63 -2.68
C TYR A 46 -10.14 6.36 -1.74
N ILE A 47 -9.72 7.36 -0.97
CA ILE A 47 -8.56 7.25 -0.05
C ILE A 47 -8.87 6.46 1.22
N ASP A 48 -10.14 6.33 1.59
CA ASP A 48 -10.64 5.50 2.69
C ASP A 48 -10.48 3.99 2.43
N LEU A 49 -10.41 3.55 1.17
CA LEU A 49 -10.21 2.15 0.78
C LEU A 49 -8.78 1.65 0.98
N ILE A 50 -7.91 2.47 1.59
CA ILE A 50 -6.54 2.11 2.01
C ILE A 50 -5.62 1.72 0.83
N GLN A 51 -5.95 2.12 -0.39
CA GLN A 51 -5.09 1.89 -1.54
C GLN A 51 -3.80 2.74 -1.47
N PRO A 52 -2.67 2.26 -2.03
CA PRO A 52 -1.42 3.02 -2.04
C PRO A 52 -1.49 4.21 -3.00
N ALA A 53 -0.59 5.19 -2.82
CA ALA A 53 -0.50 6.36 -3.69
C ALA A 53 -0.31 5.96 -5.17
N SER A 54 0.42 4.89 -5.45
CA SER A 54 0.61 4.36 -6.81
C SER A 54 -0.70 3.94 -7.49
N HIS A 55 -1.66 3.39 -6.74
CA HIS A 55 -2.98 3.04 -7.25
C HIS A 55 -3.74 4.30 -7.68
N HIS A 56 -3.78 5.30 -6.82
CA HIS A 56 -4.43 6.57 -7.12
C HIS A 56 -3.75 7.30 -8.30
N TYR A 57 -2.43 7.25 -8.35
CA TYR A 57 -1.63 7.88 -9.40
C TYR A 57 -1.81 7.20 -10.77
N ALA A 58 -2.13 5.92 -10.81
CA ALA A 58 -2.47 5.19 -12.04
C ALA A 58 -3.87 5.50 -12.57
N SER A 59 -4.76 6.03 -11.72
CA SER A 59 -6.13 6.39 -12.12
C SER A 59 -6.13 7.64 -13.01
N ASP A 60 -6.97 7.65 -14.05
CA ASP A 60 -7.10 8.78 -14.98
C ASP A 60 -8.57 8.96 -15.38
N PRO A 61 -9.17 10.15 -15.20
CA PRO A 61 -10.53 10.42 -15.66
C PRO A 61 -10.72 10.24 -17.18
N LEU A 62 -9.63 10.42 -17.96
CA LEU A 62 -9.59 10.21 -19.40
C LEU A 62 -8.47 9.23 -19.75
N PRO A 63 -8.63 7.91 -19.55
CA PRO A 63 -7.59 6.94 -19.81
C PRO A 63 -7.19 6.89 -21.31
N ALA A 64 -6.02 6.31 -21.61
CA ALA A 64 -5.45 6.32 -22.95
C ALA A 64 -6.33 5.62 -24.00
N ASP A 65 -7.09 4.63 -23.57
CA ASP A 65 -8.04 3.84 -24.35
C ASP A 65 -9.46 4.46 -24.40
N SER A 66 -9.63 5.69 -23.92
CA SER A 66 -10.91 6.39 -23.95
C SER A 66 -11.43 6.51 -25.38
N THR A 67 -12.70 6.13 -25.57
CA THR A 67 -13.41 6.19 -26.86
C THR A 67 -14.21 7.49 -27.05
N LEU A 68 -14.03 8.48 -26.17
CA LEU A 68 -14.68 9.78 -26.27
C LEU A 68 -14.10 10.59 -27.43
N THR A 69 -14.97 11.28 -28.18
CA THR A 69 -14.51 12.30 -29.12
C THR A 69 -13.90 13.49 -28.36
N PRO A 70 -13.06 14.34 -29.00
CA PRO A 70 -12.52 15.54 -28.37
C PRO A 70 -13.59 16.46 -27.75
N GLU A 71 -14.76 16.57 -28.39
CA GLU A 71 -15.86 17.38 -27.87
C GLU A 71 -16.50 16.74 -26.62
N GLN A 72 -16.70 15.42 -26.63
CA GLN A 72 -17.22 14.71 -25.49
C GLN A 72 -16.22 14.74 -24.31
N ALA A 73 -14.92 14.63 -24.56
CA ALA A 73 -13.89 14.70 -23.53
C ALA A 73 -13.88 16.05 -22.77
N LYS A 74 -14.33 17.15 -23.39
CA LYS A 74 -14.50 18.45 -22.71
C LYS A 74 -15.52 18.43 -21.58
N HIS A 75 -16.40 17.44 -21.54
CA HIS A 75 -17.37 17.26 -20.46
C HIS A 75 -16.76 16.58 -19.23
N VAL A 76 -15.57 15.99 -19.32
CA VAL A 76 -14.86 15.41 -18.18
C VAL A 76 -14.11 16.53 -17.46
N LEU A 77 -14.59 16.90 -16.28
CA LEU A 77 -14.03 18.00 -15.48
C LEU A 77 -12.75 17.60 -14.72
N GLY A 78 -12.53 16.30 -14.53
CA GLY A 78 -11.40 15.78 -13.77
C GLY A 78 -11.82 14.73 -12.77
N GLY A 79 -11.15 14.70 -11.62
CA GLY A 79 -11.41 13.74 -10.53
C GLY A 79 -11.56 14.42 -9.17
N GLU A 80 -12.04 13.66 -8.20
CA GLU A 80 -12.24 14.08 -6.82
C GLU A 80 -11.78 13.00 -5.86
N ALA A 81 -10.88 13.36 -4.92
CA ALA A 81 -10.51 12.47 -3.83
C ALA A 81 -11.65 12.41 -2.80
N THR A 82 -12.06 11.20 -2.45
CA THR A 82 -13.15 10.98 -1.49
C THR A 82 -12.63 10.28 -0.24
N MET A 83 -13.15 10.73 0.93
CA MET A 83 -12.81 10.18 2.24
C MET A 83 -14.09 9.89 3.02
N TRP A 84 -14.44 8.62 3.12
CA TRP A 84 -15.48 8.14 4.02
C TRP A 84 -14.86 7.81 5.39
N ALA A 85 -15.57 8.07 6.46
CA ALA A 85 -14.96 8.22 7.79
C ALA A 85 -15.15 7.03 8.74
N GLU A 86 -15.46 5.84 8.23
CA GLU A 86 -15.74 4.66 9.05
C GLU A 86 -14.56 4.23 9.95
N TRP A 87 -13.33 4.46 9.48
CA TRP A 87 -12.10 4.04 10.16
C TRP A 87 -11.23 5.23 10.55
N VAL A 88 -11.85 6.37 10.84
CA VAL A 88 -11.15 7.64 11.05
C VAL A 88 -11.43 8.19 12.45
N THR A 89 -10.38 8.66 13.09
CA THR A 89 -10.42 9.39 14.38
C THR A 89 -9.62 10.69 14.23
N PRO A 90 -9.71 11.62 15.19
CA PRO A 90 -8.83 12.79 15.21
C PRO A 90 -7.33 12.45 15.18
N GLU A 91 -6.95 11.26 15.67
CA GLU A 91 -5.55 10.81 15.68
C GLU A 91 -5.10 10.24 14.32
N THR A 92 -6.02 9.68 13.54
CA THR A 92 -5.69 8.97 12.30
C THR A 92 -6.02 9.75 11.04
N ILE A 93 -6.85 10.82 11.10
CA ILE A 93 -7.33 11.54 9.92
C ILE A 93 -6.19 12.00 9.01
N ASP A 94 -5.15 12.59 9.56
CA ASP A 94 -4.03 13.08 8.76
C ASP A 94 -3.31 11.94 8.02
N SER A 95 -3.06 10.83 8.68
CA SER A 95 -2.41 9.65 8.05
C SER A 95 -3.31 8.91 7.06
N ARG A 96 -4.64 9.08 7.16
CA ARG A 96 -5.58 8.50 6.18
C ARG A 96 -5.64 9.35 4.91
N ILE A 97 -5.51 10.66 5.02
CA ILE A 97 -5.56 11.58 3.87
C ILE A 97 -4.16 11.78 3.28
N TRP A 98 -3.17 12.11 4.11
CA TRP A 98 -1.84 12.53 3.68
C TRP A 98 -0.78 11.44 3.87
N PRO A 99 0.30 11.44 3.05
CA PRO A 99 0.54 12.35 1.91
C PRO A 99 -0.14 11.89 0.60
N ARG A 100 -0.86 10.76 0.55
CA ARG A 100 -1.42 10.14 -0.66
C ARG A 100 -2.27 11.08 -1.51
N THR A 101 -3.04 11.97 -0.90
CA THR A 101 -3.83 12.97 -1.63
C THR A 101 -2.99 13.93 -2.46
N ALA A 102 -1.73 14.17 -2.09
CA ALA A 102 -0.83 14.95 -2.91
C ALA A 102 -0.48 14.24 -4.24
N ALA A 103 -0.40 12.91 -4.25
CA ALA A 103 -0.22 12.15 -5.47
C ALA A 103 -1.47 12.24 -6.38
N ILE A 104 -2.67 12.24 -5.81
CA ILE A 104 -3.92 12.47 -6.55
C ILE A 104 -3.92 13.88 -7.15
N ALA A 105 -3.57 14.88 -6.35
CA ALA A 105 -3.51 16.27 -6.81
C ALA A 105 -2.51 16.42 -7.99
N GLU A 106 -1.32 15.81 -7.89
CA GLU A 106 -0.36 15.78 -8.98
C GLU A 106 -0.93 15.09 -10.23
N ARG A 107 -1.59 13.92 -10.07
CA ARG A 107 -2.19 13.18 -11.18
C ARG A 107 -3.21 14.01 -11.93
N LEU A 108 -4.06 14.74 -11.21
CA LEU A 108 -5.12 15.56 -11.80
C LEU A 108 -4.61 16.91 -12.38
N TRP A 109 -3.49 17.41 -11.89
CA TRP A 109 -2.89 18.68 -12.33
C TRP A 109 -1.90 18.52 -13.47
N SER A 110 -1.14 17.42 -13.50
CA SER A 110 -0.03 17.21 -14.43
C SER A 110 -0.49 16.69 -15.79
N PRO A 111 0.31 16.88 -16.84
CA PRO A 111 0.07 16.23 -18.13
C PRO A 111 -0.05 14.71 -18.00
N ARG A 112 -0.91 14.09 -18.83
CA ARG A 112 -1.14 12.63 -18.85
C ARG A 112 0.13 11.79 -18.96
N THR A 113 1.15 12.30 -19.60
CA THR A 113 2.44 11.63 -19.81
C THR A 113 3.31 11.53 -18.56
N VAL A 114 2.96 12.26 -17.51
CA VAL A 114 3.68 12.18 -16.21
C VAL A 114 3.13 10.98 -15.43
N THR A 115 3.80 9.84 -15.56
CA THR A 115 3.34 8.54 -15.02
C THR A 115 4.42 7.77 -14.27
N ASP A 116 5.61 8.34 -14.06
CA ASP A 116 6.70 7.68 -13.32
C ASP A 116 6.37 7.60 -11.83
N VAL A 117 5.99 6.40 -11.39
CA VAL A 117 5.61 6.11 -10.01
C VAL A 117 6.79 6.27 -9.04
N ASN A 118 8.02 5.92 -9.45
CA ASN A 118 9.18 6.04 -8.58
C ASN A 118 9.52 7.51 -8.32
N ASP A 119 9.47 8.34 -9.36
CA ASP A 119 9.69 9.77 -9.21
C ASP A 119 8.54 10.45 -8.46
N MET A 120 7.29 10.01 -8.65
CA MET A 120 6.16 10.44 -7.82
C MET A 120 6.44 10.17 -6.34
N TYR A 121 6.85 8.97 -5.95
CA TYR A 121 7.16 8.66 -4.55
C TYR A 121 8.35 9.47 -4.00
N ARG A 122 9.37 9.75 -4.82
CA ARG A 122 10.47 10.63 -4.42
C ARG A 122 9.96 12.04 -4.05
N ARG A 123 9.10 12.62 -4.88
CA ARG A 123 8.47 13.92 -4.61
C ARG A 123 7.51 13.86 -3.43
N LEU A 124 6.73 12.78 -3.32
CA LEU A 124 5.79 12.57 -2.22
C LEU A 124 6.49 12.55 -0.85
N GLY A 125 7.71 12.00 -0.78
CA GLY A 125 8.55 12.06 0.42
C GLY A 125 8.89 13.49 0.83
N ILE A 126 9.23 14.36 -0.13
CA ILE A 126 9.50 15.78 0.12
C ILE A 126 8.24 16.50 0.59
N ILE A 127 7.12 16.26 -0.08
CA ILE A 127 5.82 16.84 0.30
C ILE A 127 5.41 16.41 1.71
N SER A 128 5.67 15.15 2.07
CA SER A 128 5.38 14.64 3.43
C SER A 128 6.09 15.46 4.51
N LEU A 129 7.37 15.81 4.31
CA LEU A 129 8.12 16.67 5.24
C LEU A 129 7.53 18.09 5.31
N GLN A 130 7.18 18.67 4.16
CA GLN A 130 6.55 20.00 4.12
C GLN A 130 5.20 20.01 4.84
N LEU A 131 4.42 18.93 4.73
CA LEU A 131 3.15 18.79 5.44
C LEU A 131 3.35 18.72 6.96
N GLU A 132 4.43 18.08 7.45
CA GLU A 132 4.78 18.10 8.88
C GLU A 132 5.14 19.52 9.35
N GLU A 133 5.89 20.29 8.54
CA GLU A 133 6.21 21.69 8.83
C GLU A 133 4.96 22.60 8.89
N LEU A 134 3.93 22.26 8.13
CA LEU A 134 2.63 22.90 8.18
C LEU A 134 1.75 22.45 9.37
N GLY A 135 2.25 21.53 10.19
CA GLY A 135 1.59 21.05 11.39
C GLY A 135 0.73 19.79 11.24
N LEU A 136 0.79 19.09 10.09
CA LEU A 136 0.10 17.82 9.95
C LEU A 136 0.76 16.73 10.80
N MET A 137 -0.04 15.85 11.38
CA MET A 137 0.37 14.88 12.38
C MET A 137 0.46 13.45 11.84
N HIS A 138 0.47 13.28 10.53
CA HIS A 138 0.36 11.97 9.87
C HIS A 138 1.46 10.96 10.26
N LYS A 139 2.68 11.42 10.57
CA LYS A 139 3.75 10.57 11.11
C LYS A 139 3.76 10.54 12.64
N ARG A 140 3.69 11.71 13.27
CA ARG A 140 3.81 11.85 14.72
C ARG A 140 2.72 11.08 15.48
N ASN A 141 1.48 11.09 14.98
CA ASN A 141 0.38 10.39 15.63
C ASN A 141 0.55 8.87 15.57
N GLN A 142 1.16 8.32 14.53
CA GLN A 142 1.50 6.91 14.47
C GLN A 142 2.38 6.51 15.66
N ASP A 143 3.48 7.20 15.88
CA ASP A 143 4.39 6.93 17.00
C ASP A 143 3.71 7.11 18.36
N MET A 144 2.83 8.10 18.50
CA MET A 144 2.04 8.29 19.71
C MET A 144 1.13 7.08 19.99
N MET A 145 0.44 6.56 18.98
CA MET A 145 -0.40 5.37 19.10
C MET A 145 0.42 4.13 19.43
N LEU A 146 1.59 3.94 18.80
CA LEU A 146 2.50 2.85 19.10
C LEU A 146 3.02 2.91 20.54
N ARG A 147 3.37 4.09 21.06
CA ARG A 147 3.78 4.26 22.48
C ARG A 147 2.68 3.86 23.47
N ARG A 148 1.42 4.17 23.17
CA ARG A 148 0.29 3.69 23.99
C ARG A 148 0.17 2.17 23.97
N LEU A 149 0.26 1.57 22.78
CA LEU A 149 0.19 0.13 22.59
C LEU A 149 1.33 -0.59 23.31
N ALA A 150 2.54 -0.04 23.24
CA ALA A 150 3.73 -0.54 23.92
C ALA A 150 3.76 -0.21 25.43
N ARG A 151 2.74 0.49 25.97
CA ARG A 151 2.70 0.92 27.36
C ARG A 151 3.95 1.70 27.81
N HIS A 152 4.41 2.60 26.91
CA HIS A 152 5.59 3.46 27.07
C HIS A 152 6.96 2.74 27.08
N GLU A 153 7.02 1.48 26.64
CA GLU A 153 8.28 0.79 26.35
C GLU A 153 8.87 1.24 25.01
N ASP A 154 10.04 0.72 24.64
CA ASP A 154 10.64 0.95 23.33
C ASP A 154 9.69 0.49 22.20
N ILE A 155 9.38 1.39 21.27
CA ILE A 155 8.48 1.14 20.15
C ILE A 155 9.21 0.65 18.89
N GLY A 156 10.52 0.58 18.88
CA GLY A 156 11.32 0.19 17.71
C GLY A 156 10.79 -1.08 17.02
N PRO A 157 10.55 -2.19 17.76
CA PRO A 157 9.99 -3.42 17.17
C PRO A 157 8.61 -3.24 16.54
N LEU A 158 7.73 -2.40 17.13
CA LEU A 158 6.44 -2.08 16.54
C LEU A 158 6.57 -1.19 15.29
N GLN A 159 7.50 -0.21 15.31
CA GLN A 159 7.79 0.62 14.14
C GLN A 159 8.29 -0.23 12.98
N THR A 160 9.18 -1.20 13.24
CA THR A 160 9.64 -2.16 12.23
C THR A 160 8.45 -2.93 11.64
N LEU A 161 7.56 -3.48 12.48
CA LEU A 161 6.38 -4.21 12.02
C LEU A 161 5.46 -3.32 11.15
N VAL A 162 5.06 -2.14 11.66
CA VAL A 162 4.13 -1.26 10.92
C VAL A 162 4.75 -0.62 9.68
N SER A 163 6.08 -0.64 9.53
CA SER A 163 6.75 -0.20 8.32
C SER A 163 6.58 -1.16 7.13
N VAL A 164 6.17 -2.42 7.39
CA VAL A 164 6.08 -3.48 6.38
C VAL A 164 4.71 -4.13 6.28
N VAL A 165 3.76 -3.76 7.15
CA VAL A 165 2.36 -4.17 7.07
C VAL A 165 1.46 -3.00 6.74
N GLU A 166 0.31 -3.29 6.12
CA GLU A 166 -0.75 -2.31 5.89
C GLU A 166 -2.11 -2.87 6.34
N PRO A 167 -3.07 -2.00 6.68
CA PRO A 167 -4.46 -2.43 6.78
C PRO A 167 -4.91 -3.09 5.47
N VAL A 168 -5.73 -4.14 5.58
CA VAL A 168 -6.33 -4.78 4.41
C VAL A 168 -7.13 -3.78 3.60
N LYS A 169 -7.08 -3.91 2.28
CA LYS A 169 -7.69 -2.96 1.33
C LYS A 169 -9.20 -3.11 1.28
N GLU A 170 -9.85 -2.05 0.84
CA GLU A 170 -11.28 -2.00 0.57
C GLU A 170 -12.13 -2.38 1.80
N TYR A 171 -13.20 -3.13 1.59
CA TYR A 171 -14.15 -3.51 2.65
C TYR A 171 -13.75 -4.77 3.44
N ARG A 172 -12.56 -5.34 3.19
CA ARG A 172 -12.10 -6.59 3.85
C ARG A 172 -12.03 -6.48 5.37
N ARG A 173 -11.74 -5.29 5.89
CA ARG A 173 -11.70 -5.03 7.33
C ARG A 173 -13.03 -5.36 8.01
N TYR A 174 -14.17 -5.03 7.40
CA TYR A 174 -15.50 -5.34 7.94
C TYR A 174 -15.73 -6.83 8.09
N GLN A 175 -15.22 -7.62 7.14
CA GLN A 175 -15.37 -9.08 7.12
C GLN A 175 -14.48 -9.74 8.19
N MET A 176 -13.29 -9.19 8.42
CA MET A 176 -12.29 -9.78 9.31
C MET A 176 -12.44 -9.35 10.77
N ARG A 177 -12.98 -8.16 11.01
CA ARG A 177 -13.11 -7.57 12.34
C ARG A 177 -14.44 -6.84 12.47
N PRO A 178 -15.50 -7.52 12.93
CA PRO A 178 -16.77 -6.86 13.21
C PRO A 178 -16.57 -5.72 14.19
N GLN A 179 -17.08 -4.55 13.84
CA GLN A 179 -16.98 -3.35 14.66
C GLN A 179 -18.34 -2.66 14.76
N THR A 180 -18.52 -1.93 15.85
CA THR A 180 -19.67 -1.08 16.10
C THR A 180 -19.21 0.37 16.21
N MET A 181 -20.13 1.32 16.26
CA MET A 181 -19.81 2.73 16.50
C MET A 181 -19.07 2.97 17.83
N LEU A 182 -19.15 2.02 18.78
CA LEU A 182 -18.51 2.10 20.09
C LEU A 182 -17.14 1.36 20.13
N SER A 183 -16.76 0.68 19.06
CA SER A 183 -15.48 -0.01 19.01
C SER A 183 -14.33 1.00 18.94
N PRO A 184 -13.32 0.94 19.85
CA PRO A 184 -12.20 1.87 19.81
C PRO A 184 -11.33 1.60 18.57
N LEU A 185 -10.91 2.67 17.88
CA LEU A 185 -9.98 2.63 16.78
C LEU A 185 -8.56 2.93 17.28
N THR A 186 -8.04 2.07 18.16
CA THR A 186 -6.76 2.28 18.88
C THR A 186 -5.83 1.07 18.79
N GLY A 187 -6.11 0.12 17.92
CA GLY A 187 -5.29 -1.07 17.69
C GLY A 187 -4.09 -0.80 16.77
N VAL A 188 -3.26 -1.82 16.55
CA VAL A 188 -2.12 -1.74 15.62
C VAL A 188 -2.59 -1.44 14.20
N ILE A 189 -3.74 -1.98 13.78
CA ILE A 189 -4.36 -1.68 12.48
C ILE A 189 -4.70 -0.20 12.31
N ASP A 190 -5.02 0.50 13.39
CA ASP A 190 -5.35 1.93 13.34
C ASP A 190 -4.08 2.79 13.31
N ALA A 191 -3.01 2.34 13.99
CA ALA A 191 -1.69 2.96 13.93
C ALA A 191 -0.98 2.71 12.58
N ALA A 192 -1.17 1.53 11.95
CA ALA A 192 -0.61 1.24 10.65
C ALA A 192 -1.19 2.18 9.58
N THR A 193 -0.33 2.70 8.73
CA THR A 193 -0.71 3.61 7.65
C THR A 193 -0.83 2.85 6.33
N PRO A 194 -1.72 3.28 5.43
CA PRO A 194 -1.66 2.81 4.05
C PRO A 194 -0.34 3.27 3.41
N ASP A 195 0.14 2.49 2.44
CA ASP A 195 1.34 2.82 1.66
C ASP A 195 2.64 2.76 2.48
N ALA A 196 2.87 1.62 3.13
CA ALA A 196 3.99 1.37 4.04
C ALA A 196 5.35 1.65 3.38
N GLU A 197 6.06 2.66 3.87
CA GLU A 197 7.32 3.15 3.28
C GLU A 197 8.43 2.10 3.32
N GLY A 198 8.57 1.36 4.43
CA GLY A 198 9.56 0.29 4.56
C GLY A 198 9.34 -0.84 3.55
N ALA A 199 8.07 -1.23 3.33
CA ALA A 199 7.73 -2.24 2.35
C ALA A 199 8.04 -1.79 0.91
N ARG A 200 7.74 -0.55 0.55
CA ARG A 200 8.06 0.01 -0.76
C ARG A 200 9.57 0.06 -1.00
N ARG A 201 10.30 0.58 -0.01
CA ARG A 201 11.77 0.65 -0.07
C ARG A 201 12.39 -0.73 -0.23
N PHE A 202 11.96 -1.70 0.58
CA PHE A 202 12.43 -3.08 0.48
C PHE A 202 12.16 -3.68 -0.91
N THR A 203 10.93 -3.55 -1.40
CA THR A 203 10.52 -4.07 -2.72
C THR A 203 11.37 -3.48 -3.85
N TRP A 204 11.61 -2.17 -3.80
CA TRP A 204 12.46 -1.51 -4.78
C TRP A 204 13.91 -2.02 -4.72
N MET A 205 14.50 -2.12 -3.51
CA MET A 205 15.86 -2.63 -3.35
C MET A 205 16.01 -4.08 -3.80
N VAL A 206 15.01 -4.93 -3.55
CA VAL A 206 14.99 -6.32 -4.06
C VAL A 206 15.01 -6.34 -5.59
N LYS A 207 14.22 -5.50 -6.24
CA LYS A 207 14.22 -5.38 -7.70
C LYS A 207 15.60 -5.00 -8.25
N GLU A 208 16.24 -3.98 -7.67
CA GLU A 208 17.56 -3.52 -8.10
C GLU A 208 18.66 -4.58 -7.80
N PHE A 209 18.58 -5.24 -6.63
CA PHE A 209 19.49 -6.34 -6.27
C PHE A 209 19.42 -7.50 -7.26
N LEU A 210 18.20 -7.91 -7.65
CA LEU A 210 18.00 -9.00 -8.62
C LEU A 210 18.39 -8.59 -10.05
N ALA A 211 18.27 -7.31 -10.39
CA ALA A 211 18.73 -6.79 -11.68
C ALA A 211 20.26 -6.77 -11.79
N ASP A 212 20.99 -6.73 -10.68
CA ASP A 212 22.47 -6.79 -10.62
C ASP A 212 23.02 -8.23 -10.72
N ALA A 213 22.22 -9.20 -11.12
CA ALA A 213 22.69 -10.58 -11.33
C ALA A 213 23.73 -10.68 -12.47
N PRO A 214 24.79 -11.50 -12.33
CA PRO A 214 25.02 -12.45 -11.23
C PRO A 214 25.83 -11.93 -10.05
N ARG A 215 26.18 -10.64 -10.01
CA ARG A 215 27.02 -10.06 -8.94
C ARG A 215 26.29 -10.00 -7.60
N TYR A 216 24.99 -9.65 -7.59
CA TYR A 216 24.16 -9.52 -6.40
C TYR A 216 24.80 -8.68 -5.29
N GLN A 217 25.33 -7.49 -5.66
CA GLN A 217 26.03 -6.58 -4.74
C GLN A 217 25.19 -5.35 -4.38
N LEU A 218 24.41 -4.85 -5.36
CA LEU A 218 23.67 -3.61 -5.21
C LEU A 218 22.60 -3.77 -4.11
N TYR A 219 22.61 -2.88 -3.12
CA TYR A 219 21.74 -2.90 -1.94
C TYR A 219 21.78 -4.16 -1.06
N ARG A 220 22.77 -5.04 -1.23
CA ARG A 220 22.85 -6.27 -0.45
C ARG A 220 23.00 -6.01 1.04
N ALA A 221 23.83 -5.04 1.43
CA ALA A 221 24.07 -4.70 2.83
C ALA A 221 22.79 -4.18 3.50
N GLU A 222 22.10 -3.25 2.83
CA GLU A 222 20.84 -2.66 3.30
C GLU A 222 19.72 -3.71 3.39
N LEU A 223 19.58 -4.57 2.40
CA LEU A 223 18.61 -5.68 2.43
C LEU A 223 18.90 -6.64 3.58
N THR A 224 20.18 -7.01 3.77
CA THR A 224 20.59 -7.89 4.87
C THR A 224 20.29 -7.24 6.22
N GLN A 225 20.58 -5.96 6.38
CA GLN A 225 20.27 -5.22 7.60
C GLN A 225 18.76 -5.21 7.88
N MET A 226 17.94 -4.83 6.90
CA MET A 226 16.47 -4.80 7.09
C MET A 226 15.90 -6.17 7.47
N LEU A 227 16.36 -7.23 6.81
CA LEU A 227 15.91 -8.60 7.11
C LEU A 227 16.34 -9.07 8.50
N SER A 228 17.55 -8.69 8.96
CA SER A 228 18.01 -8.95 10.34
C SER A 228 17.17 -8.18 11.35
N GLU A 229 16.87 -6.91 11.08
CA GLU A 229 15.99 -6.09 11.92
C GLU A 229 14.58 -6.70 12.04
N TRP A 230 14.03 -7.29 10.96
CA TRP A 230 12.74 -7.98 11.03
C TRP A 230 12.80 -9.21 11.92
N GLN A 231 13.87 -10.01 11.80
CA GLN A 231 14.05 -11.20 12.64
C GLN A 231 14.14 -10.83 14.12
N GLU A 232 14.95 -9.85 14.44
CA GLU A 232 15.14 -9.35 15.82
C GLU A 232 13.88 -8.71 16.39
N SER A 233 13.22 -7.85 15.60
CA SER A 233 11.98 -7.17 16.01
C SER A 233 10.84 -8.14 16.23
N GLY A 234 10.69 -9.16 15.39
CA GLY A 234 9.68 -10.20 15.57
C GLY A 234 9.89 -10.96 16.90
N ALA A 235 11.13 -11.27 17.25
CA ALA A 235 11.45 -11.89 18.53
C ALA A 235 11.20 -10.95 19.74
N ALA A 236 11.58 -9.66 19.61
CA ALA A 236 11.40 -8.66 20.68
C ALA A 236 9.93 -8.34 20.97
N LEU A 237 9.04 -8.48 19.99
CA LEU A 237 7.60 -8.25 20.13
C LEU A 237 6.92 -9.30 21.06
N GLY A 238 7.46 -10.51 21.17
CA GLY A 238 6.88 -11.54 22.02
C GLY A 238 6.68 -11.09 23.48
N PRO A 239 7.73 -10.71 24.20
CA PRO A 239 7.62 -10.19 25.58
C PRO A 239 6.75 -8.92 25.70
N MET A 240 6.73 -8.05 24.68
CA MET A 240 5.86 -6.87 24.67
C MET A 240 4.37 -7.24 24.58
N ILE A 241 4.02 -8.24 23.76
CA ILE A 241 2.65 -8.77 23.67
C ILE A 241 2.19 -9.36 25.02
N ASP A 242 3.07 -10.07 25.73
CA ASP A 242 2.73 -10.65 27.03
C ASP A 242 2.37 -9.57 28.06
N ARG A 243 2.99 -8.39 27.97
CA ARG A 243 2.75 -7.25 28.86
C ARG A 243 1.60 -6.35 28.41
N SER A 244 1.25 -6.34 27.11
CA SER A 244 0.18 -5.50 26.56
C SER A 244 -0.95 -6.32 25.94
N PRO A 245 -2.11 -6.45 26.62
CA PRO A 245 -3.26 -7.15 26.06
C PRO A 245 -3.74 -6.61 24.72
N ALA A 246 -3.54 -5.31 24.44
CA ALA A 246 -3.91 -4.66 23.19
C ALA A 246 -3.08 -5.16 21.98
N LEU A 247 -1.92 -5.77 22.24
CA LEU A 247 -1.05 -6.33 21.21
C LEU A 247 -1.29 -7.83 20.96
N LYS A 248 -2.13 -8.51 21.73
CA LYS A 248 -2.33 -9.97 21.57
C LYS A 248 -2.78 -10.38 20.18
N GLU A 249 -3.58 -9.54 19.54
CA GLU A 249 -4.12 -9.81 18.20
C GLU A 249 -3.04 -9.92 17.12
N ILE A 250 -1.88 -9.25 17.28
CA ILE A 250 -0.79 -9.27 16.28
C ILE A 250 0.22 -10.40 16.50
N LYS A 251 0.02 -11.30 17.46
CA LYS A 251 0.95 -12.39 17.74
C LYS A 251 1.34 -13.25 16.52
N PRO A 252 0.42 -13.59 15.58
CA PRO A 252 0.81 -14.29 14.35
C PRO A 252 1.75 -13.45 13.46
N LEU A 253 1.57 -12.12 13.42
CA LEU A 253 2.41 -11.23 12.63
C LEU A 253 3.85 -11.15 13.18
N THR A 254 4.06 -11.28 14.49
CA THR A 254 5.42 -11.27 15.05
C THR A 254 6.24 -12.47 14.58
N LYS A 255 5.62 -13.64 14.54
CA LYS A 255 6.22 -14.84 13.97
C LYS A 255 6.49 -14.67 12.48
N GLY A 256 5.49 -14.18 11.73
CA GLY A 256 5.63 -13.93 10.29
C GLY A 256 6.76 -12.96 9.98
N LEU A 257 6.94 -11.88 10.76
CA LEU A 257 8.03 -10.93 10.59
C LEU A 257 9.40 -11.59 10.76
N SER A 258 9.60 -12.38 11.82
CA SER A 258 10.84 -13.13 12.02
C SER A 258 11.11 -14.13 10.91
N GLU A 259 10.11 -14.87 10.48
CA GLU A 259 10.24 -15.89 9.41
C GLU A 259 10.54 -15.23 8.04
N LEU A 260 9.95 -14.07 7.74
CA LEU A 260 10.27 -13.31 6.54
C LEU A 260 11.72 -12.81 6.54
N GLY A 261 12.21 -12.35 7.70
CA GLY A 261 13.63 -11.99 7.88
C GLY A 261 14.55 -13.18 7.64
N GLU A 262 14.31 -14.31 8.29
CA GLU A 262 15.08 -15.54 8.14
C GLU A 262 15.13 -16.01 6.68
N VAL A 263 13.96 -16.18 6.06
CA VAL A 263 13.86 -16.66 4.67
C VAL A 263 14.57 -15.72 3.70
N GLY A 264 14.44 -14.40 3.88
CA GLY A 264 15.12 -13.43 3.03
C GLY A 264 16.64 -13.48 3.14
N LEU A 265 17.17 -13.61 4.38
CA LEU A 265 18.61 -13.74 4.64
C LEU A 265 19.18 -15.01 4.01
N GLU A 266 18.48 -16.14 4.17
CA GLU A 266 18.89 -17.42 3.55
C GLU A 266 18.86 -17.35 2.03
N ALA A 267 17.83 -16.75 1.43
CA ALA A 267 17.74 -16.57 -0.02
C ALA A 267 18.91 -15.73 -0.55
N ILE A 268 19.24 -14.61 0.09
CA ILE A 268 20.42 -13.78 -0.26
C ILE A 268 21.72 -14.58 -0.13
N SER A 269 21.84 -15.44 0.90
CA SER A 269 23.01 -16.30 1.08
C SER A 269 23.18 -17.29 -0.07
N TYR A 270 22.11 -17.96 -0.51
CA TYR A 270 22.15 -18.86 -1.68
C TYR A 270 22.54 -18.11 -2.96
N LEU A 271 21.97 -16.94 -3.20
CA LEU A 271 22.32 -16.10 -4.36
C LEU A 271 23.79 -15.71 -4.36
N LYS A 272 24.35 -15.34 -3.19
CA LYS A 272 25.77 -15.02 -3.03
C LYS A 272 26.69 -16.21 -3.31
N LEU A 273 26.31 -17.40 -2.83
CA LEU A 273 27.09 -18.61 -3.00
C LEU A 273 26.97 -19.22 -4.41
N GLY A 274 25.99 -18.79 -5.19
CA GLY A 274 25.70 -19.36 -6.52
C GLY A 274 25.26 -20.84 -6.45
N GLN A 275 24.69 -21.28 -5.33
CA GLN A 275 24.24 -22.64 -5.10
C GLN A 275 22.74 -22.69 -4.86
N PRO A 276 22.00 -23.55 -5.60
CA PRO A 276 20.56 -23.65 -5.37
C PRO A 276 20.26 -24.30 -4.03
N PRO A 277 19.16 -23.89 -3.35
CA PRO A 277 18.76 -24.49 -2.09
C PRO A 277 18.27 -25.94 -2.25
N ALA A 278 18.40 -26.73 -1.17
CA ALA A 278 17.85 -28.07 -1.08
C ALA A 278 16.32 -28.08 -1.21
N ARG A 279 15.76 -29.24 -1.58
CA ARG A 279 14.31 -29.40 -1.76
C ARG A 279 13.54 -29.12 -0.47
N GLU A 280 14.04 -29.64 0.65
CA GLU A 280 13.45 -29.51 1.98
C GLU A 280 13.32 -28.02 2.37
N TRP A 281 14.35 -27.22 2.09
CA TRP A 281 14.31 -25.77 2.33
C TRP A 281 13.22 -25.09 1.49
N ARG A 282 13.11 -25.46 0.22
CA ARG A 282 12.11 -24.88 -0.69
C ARG A 282 10.68 -25.16 -0.21
N GLU A 283 10.42 -26.40 0.21
CA GLU A 283 9.11 -26.82 0.73
C GLU A 283 8.77 -26.08 2.03
N ALA A 284 9.70 -26.05 3.01
CA ALA A 284 9.51 -25.32 4.27
C ALA A 284 9.32 -23.81 4.06
N THR A 285 10.11 -23.19 3.17
CA THR A 285 10.02 -21.78 2.84
C THR A 285 8.69 -21.43 2.19
N THR A 286 8.18 -22.28 1.28
CA THR A 286 6.87 -22.07 0.65
C THR A 286 5.77 -22.00 1.71
N LEU A 287 5.78 -22.92 2.68
CA LEU A 287 4.78 -22.92 3.76
C LEU A 287 4.85 -21.65 4.63
N LYS A 288 6.07 -21.19 4.98
CA LYS A 288 6.27 -19.93 5.73
C LYS A 288 5.73 -18.73 4.97
N LEU A 289 6.03 -18.62 3.67
CA LEU A 289 5.60 -17.52 2.82
C LEU A 289 4.09 -17.51 2.57
N ASP A 290 3.48 -18.67 2.43
CA ASP A 290 2.03 -18.80 2.25
C ASP A 290 1.27 -18.48 3.55
N GLU A 291 1.84 -18.80 4.71
CA GLU A 291 1.29 -18.37 5.98
C GLU A 291 1.43 -16.85 6.17
N ALA A 292 2.61 -16.28 5.90
CA ALA A 292 2.86 -14.84 6.00
C ALA A 292 2.01 -14.01 4.99
N ALA A 293 1.54 -14.62 3.90
CA ALA A 293 0.64 -13.96 2.95
C ALA A 293 -0.80 -13.81 3.45
N LYS A 294 -1.17 -14.53 4.51
CA LYS A 294 -2.51 -14.42 5.10
C LYS A 294 -2.61 -13.17 5.96
N PRO A 295 -3.69 -12.40 5.87
CA PRO A 295 -3.89 -11.27 6.75
C PRO A 295 -4.26 -11.73 8.17
N TYR A 296 -3.68 -11.07 9.18
CA TYR A 296 -4.00 -11.25 10.58
C TYR A 296 -4.34 -9.92 11.25
N ALA A 297 -5.32 -9.90 12.14
CA ALA A 297 -5.81 -8.67 12.78
C ALA A 297 -6.18 -7.57 11.75
N ALA A 298 -6.64 -7.99 10.56
CA ALA A 298 -6.90 -7.15 9.39
C ALA A 298 -5.67 -6.33 8.90
N LEU A 299 -4.46 -6.82 9.17
CA LEU A 299 -3.18 -6.35 8.62
C LEU A 299 -2.59 -7.40 7.66
N GLU A 300 -1.91 -6.94 6.63
CA GLU A 300 -1.24 -7.79 5.63
C GLU A 300 0.20 -7.34 5.41
N PHE A 301 1.13 -8.30 5.26
CA PHE A 301 2.52 -8.01 4.92
C PHE A 301 2.66 -7.62 3.45
N MET A 302 3.13 -6.41 3.21
CA MET A 302 3.35 -5.89 1.85
C MET A 302 4.67 -6.37 1.24
N VAL A 303 5.54 -6.97 2.03
CA VAL A 303 6.88 -7.43 1.61
C VAL A 303 6.92 -8.87 1.09
N VAL A 304 5.88 -9.66 1.33
CA VAL A 304 5.83 -11.08 0.91
C VAL A 304 6.12 -11.28 -0.58
N PRO A 305 5.57 -10.49 -1.50
CA PRO A 305 5.89 -10.65 -2.93
C PRO A 305 7.38 -10.45 -3.24
N ALA A 306 8.05 -9.49 -2.60
CA ALA A 306 9.46 -9.23 -2.80
C ALA A 306 10.34 -10.34 -2.20
N VAL A 307 10.00 -10.87 -1.01
CA VAL A 307 10.70 -12.03 -0.44
C VAL A 307 10.50 -13.28 -1.32
N LYS A 308 9.30 -13.49 -1.87
CA LYS A 308 9.06 -14.56 -2.87
C LYS A 308 9.96 -14.41 -4.11
N GLN A 309 10.23 -13.20 -4.57
CA GLN A 309 11.16 -12.95 -5.69
C GLN A 309 12.60 -13.35 -5.34
N LEU A 310 13.08 -13.02 -4.12
CA LEU A 310 14.41 -13.46 -3.66
C LEU A 310 14.51 -14.98 -3.62
N VAL A 311 13.51 -15.66 -3.06
CA VAL A 311 13.45 -17.13 -2.98
C VAL A 311 13.41 -17.75 -4.37
N GLN A 312 12.58 -17.22 -5.27
CA GLN A 312 12.49 -17.71 -6.65
C GLN A 312 13.84 -17.59 -7.39
N ALA A 313 14.52 -16.45 -7.26
CA ALA A 313 15.84 -16.25 -7.85
C ALA A 313 16.87 -17.24 -7.30
N ALA A 314 16.84 -17.54 -5.98
CA ALA A 314 17.72 -18.54 -5.37
C ALA A 314 17.42 -19.96 -5.88
N VAL A 315 16.16 -20.31 -6.09
CA VAL A 315 15.74 -21.63 -6.64
C VAL A 315 16.17 -21.80 -8.10
N GLU A 316 16.19 -20.72 -8.86
CA GLU A 316 16.54 -20.71 -10.30
C GLU A 316 18.05 -20.71 -10.58
N ILE A 317 18.91 -20.70 -9.54
CA ILE A 317 20.36 -20.78 -9.72
C ILE A 317 20.72 -22.04 -10.52
N GLY A 318 21.48 -21.87 -11.61
CA GLY A 318 21.91 -22.94 -12.48
C GLY A 318 20.86 -23.49 -13.45
N GLN A 319 19.64 -22.98 -13.46
CA GLN A 319 18.64 -23.32 -14.47
C GLN A 319 18.78 -22.42 -15.70
N PRO A 320 18.59 -22.96 -16.91
CA PRO A 320 18.60 -22.14 -18.12
C PRO A 320 17.46 -21.10 -18.01
N ARG A 321 17.81 -19.82 -18.14
CA ARG A 321 16.80 -18.73 -18.13
C ARG A 321 15.74 -19.03 -19.19
N ARG A 322 14.51 -19.24 -18.79
CA ARG A 322 13.38 -19.25 -19.72
C ARG A 322 13.34 -17.87 -20.38
N ALA A 323 13.49 -17.83 -21.70
CA ALA A 323 13.31 -16.61 -22.46
C ALA A 323 11.90 -16.07 -22.14
N THR A 324 11.82 -14.91 -21.47
CA THR A 324 10.56 -14.18 -21.33
C THR A 324 10.17 -13.74 -22.72
N SER A 325 9.15 -14.42 -23.29
CA SER A 325 8.51 -13.94 -24.52
C SER A 325 7.89 -12.60 -24.19
N SER A 326 8.52 -11.54 -24.67
CA SER A 326 7.91 -10.21 -24.75
C SER A 326 6.70 -10.30 -25.68
N MET A 327 5.51 -10.26 -25.12
CA MET A 327 4.28 -9.84 -25.81
C MET A 327 3.86 -8.49 -25.28
#